data_ccc9bd2b7581e18f3ccc32f649bdd48f
#
_entry.id   ccc9bd2b7581e18f3ccc32f649bdd48f
#
_cell.length_a   1.000
_cell.length_b   1.000
_cell.length_c   1.000
_cell.angle_alpha   90.00
_cell.angle_beta   90.00
_cell.angle_gamma   90.00
#
_symmetry.space_group_name_H-M   'P 1'
#
loop_
_entity.id
_entity.type
_entity.pdbx_description
1 polymer ?
#
loop_
_entity_poly.entity_id
_entity_poly.type
_entity_poly.pdbx_seq_one_letter_code
_entity_poly.pdbx_strand_id
1 'polypeptide(L)'
;MQSLATAPQKPRLGTQATLPSLNGFALPAELTTRKARIQDVDGMSSLINEFAAGGIMLARGPLYLYQNIQDYRVITVEIDGNEVVIACGGLHVLWEDLAEVRSVAVHPALHRSGLGRIIVNALIEDARHIGAGRVFTFTLAPEFFASLGFKTVDRDTLSPIVWAECSKCPKFYKCDEVGMMLHF
;
A
#
# COMPACT_ATOMS: atom_id res chain seq x y z
N MET A 1 14.71 -33.55 -32.24
CA MET A 1 13.34 -33.06 -32.04
C MET A 1 13.38 -32.16 -30.84
N GLN A 2 13.46 -30.85 -31.06
CA GLN A 2 13.48 -29.85 -29.98
C GLN A 2 12.04 -29.53 -29.58
N SER A 3 11.72 -29.71 -28.30
CA SER A 3 10.43 -29.32 -27.70
C SER A 3 10.28 -27.81 -27.76
N LEU A 4 9.28 -27.32 -28.47
CA LEU A 4 8.88 -25.91 -28.49
C LEU A 4 8.35 -25.55 -27.11
N ALA A 5 9.08 -24.71 -26.36
CA ALA A 5 8.60 -24.11 -25.11
C ALA A 5 7.35 -23.29 -25.42
N THR A 6 6.27 -23.59 -24.72
CA THR A 6 4.98 -22.88 -24.81
C THR A 6 5.19 -21.43 -24.36
N ALA A 7 4.88 -20.48 -25.23
CA ALA A 7 4.94 -19.05 -24.91
C ALA A 7 4.06 -18.72 -23.68
N PRO A 8 4.51 -17.82 -22.79
CA PRO A 8 3.72 -17.42 -21.65
C PRO A 8 2.39 -16.81 -22.11
N GLN A 9 1.30 -17.31 -21.56
CA GLN A 9 -0.04 -16.78 -21.84
C GLN A 9 -0.12 -15.32 -21.39
N LYS A 10 -0.61 -14.43 -22.27
CA LYS A 10 -0.92 -13.04 -21.92
C LYS A 10 -1.83 -13.02 -20.70
N PRO A 11 -1.53 -12.16 -19.69
CA PRO A 11 -2.43 -11.97 -18.56
C PRO A 11 -3.79 -11.51 -19.07
N ARG A 12 -4.86 -12.17 -18.64
CA ARG A 12 -6.23 -11.75 -18.96
C ARG A 12 -6.49 -10.42 -18.26
N LEU A 13 -6.60 -9.35 -19.02
CA LEU A 13 -7.12 -8.08 -18.50
C LEU A 13 -8.61 -8.29 -18.14
N GLY A 14 -8.96 -8.07 -16.87
CA GLY A 14 -10.29 -7.69 -16.46
C GLY A 14 -11.22 -8.80 -15.95
N THR A 15 -10.91 -9.33 -14.78
CA THR A 15 -11.92 -9.58 -13.75
C THR A 15 -11.41 -8.86 -12.50
N GLN A 16 -12.22 -7.94 -11.92
CA GLN A 16 -11.94 -7.45 -10.57
C GLN A 16 -11.92 -8.70 -9.69
N ALA A 17 -10.73 -9.10 -9.24
CA ALA A 17 -10.62 -10.20 -8.33
C ALA A 17 -11.29 -9.76 -7.02
N THR A 18 -12.38 -10.42 -6.66
CA THR A 18 -13.04 -10.20 -5.37
C THR A 18 -12.09 -10.62 -4.26
N LEU A 19 -12.08 -9.84 -3.16
CA LEU A 19 -11.31 -10.22 -1.99
C LEU A 19 -11.76 -11.61 -1.49
N PRO A 20 -10.82 -12.48 -1.09
CA PRO A 20 -11.17 -13.78 -0.53
C PRO A 20 -11.98 -13.61 0.76
N SER A 21 -12.94 -14.50 1.01
CA SER A 21 -13.68 -14.49 2.26
C SER A 21 -12.78 -14.97 3.40
N LEU A 22 -12.70 -14.19 4.47
CA LEU A 22 -11.98 -14.54 5.70
C LEU A 22 -12.94 -14.97 6.84
N ASN A 23 -14.14 -15.43 6.51
CA ASN A 23 -15.12 -15.85 7.50
C ASN A 23 -14.57 -16.99 8.38
N GLY A 24 -14.49 -16.74 9.69
CA GLY A 24 -13.98 -17.73 10.66
C GLY A 24 -12.45 -17.86 10.67
N PHE A 25 -11.71 -17.06 9.89
CA PHE A 25 -10.26 -17.09 9.90
C PHE A 25 -9.73 -16.42 11.18
N ALA A 26 -8.91 -17.15 11.95
CA ALA A 26 -8.19 -16.60 13.09
C ALA A 26 -6.78 -16.19 12.66
N LEU A 27 -6.41 -14.95 12.96
CA LEU A 27 -5.06 -14.48 12.68
C LEU A 27 -4.03 -15.31 13.46
N PRO A 28 -2.90 -15.69 12.85
CA PRO A 28 -1.76 -16.25 13.56
C PRO A 28 -1.29 -15.33 14.69
N ALA A 29 -0.76 -15.93 15.77
CA ALA A 29 -0.24 -15.18 16.92
C ALA A 29 0.95 -14.26 16.54
N GLU A 30 1.74 -14.69 15.57
CA GLU A 30 2.86 -13.91 15.02
C GLU A 30 2.60 -13.62 13.54
N LEU A 31 2.55 -12.34 13.22
CA LEU A 31 2.43 -11.83 11.86
C LEU A 31 3.66 -11.00 11.53
N THR A 32 4.30 -11.36 10.44
CA THR A 32 5.45 -10.63 9.90
C THR A 32 5.10 -9.99 8.57
N THR A 33 5.77 -8.89 8.27
CA THR A 33 5.69 -8.27 6.96
C THR A 33 6.95 -8.58 6.16
N ARG A 34 6.82 -8.72 4.86
CA ARG A 34 7.92 -8.89 3.91
C ARG A 34 7.80 -7.93 2.73
N LYS A 35 8.87 -7.75 1.98
CA LYS A 35 8.80 -7.08 0.68
C LYS A 35 7.86 -7.83 -0.25
N ALA A 36 7.10 -7.07 -1.04
CA ALA A 36 6.20 -7.64 -2.03
C ALA A 36 6.98 -8.37 -3.14
N ARG A 37 6.36 -9.40 -3.69
CA ARG A 37 6.85 -10.20 -4.83
C ARG A 37 5.89 -10.06 -6.00
N ILE A 38 6.33 -10.42 -7.18
CA ILE A 38 5.50 -10.36 -8.41
C ILE A 38 4.17 -11.10 -8.23
N GLN A 39 4.17 -12.23 -7.54
CA GLN A 39 2.97 -13.03 -7.28
C GLN A 39 1.94 -12.37 -6.34
N ASP A 40 2.34 -11.34 -5.59
CA ASP A 40 1.44 -10.62 -4.68
C ASP A 40 0.61 -9.54 -5.40
N VAL A 41 0.96 -9.19 -6.64
CA VAL A 41 0.39 -8.04 -7.35
C VAL A 41 -1.12 -8.14 -7.51
N ASP A 42 -1.66 -9.30 -7.83
CA ASP A 42 -3.10 -9.49 -7.98
C ASP A 42 -3.84 -9.30 -6.65
N GLY A 43 -3.30 -9.85 -5.54
CA GLY A 43 -3.83 -9.66 -4.19
C GLY A 43 -3.74 -8.21 -3.72
N MET A 44 -2.61 -7.55 -3.94
CA MET A 44 -2.42 -6.12 -3.63
C MET A 44 -3.37 -5.25 -4.45
N SER A 45 -3.50 -5.51 -5.75
CA SER A 45 -4.40 -4.76 -6.64
C SER A 45 -5.86 -4.89 -6.18
N SER A 46 -6.30 -6.10 -5.86
CA SER A 46 -7.65 -6.35 -5.36
C SER A 46 -7.91 -5.61 -4.05
N LEU A 47 -6.96 -5.69 -3.10
CA LEU A 47 -7.09 -5.06 -1.79
C LEU A 47 -7.11 -3.52 -1.89
N ILE A 48 -6.22 -2.91 -2.66
CA ILE A 48 -6.16 -1.46 -2.84
C ILE A 48 -7.42 -0.95 -3.56
N ASN A 49 -7.84 -1.64 -4.62
CA ASN A 49 -8.95 -1.19 -5.45
C ASN A 49 -10.33 -1.40 -4.80
N GLU A 50 -10.46 -2.27 -3.81
CA GLU A 50 -11.65 -2.33 -2.94
C GLU A 50 -11.88 -0.98 -2.24
N PHE A 51 -10.83 -0.38 -1.68
CA PHE A 51 -10.91 0.94 -1.04
C PHE A 51 -11.00 2.09 -2.05
N ALA A 52 -10.33 1.95 -3.20
CA ALA A 52 -10.39 2.95 -4.26
C ALA A 52 -11.80 3.08 -4.85
N ALA A 53 -12.56 1.98 -4.95
CA ALA A 53 -13.96 1.99 -5.37
C ALA A 53 -14.84 2.81 -4.42
N GLY A 54 -14.50 2.84 -3.12
CA GLY A 54 -15.14 3.70 -2.11
C GLY A 54 -14.60 5.14 -2.08
N GLY A 55 -13.66 5.50 -2.94
CA GLY A 55 -13.04 6.84 -2.97
C GLY A 55 -12.14 7.13 -1.76
N ILE A 56 -11.62 6.10 -1.10
CA ILE A 56 -10.77 6.21 0.11
C ILE A 56 -9.31 6.40 -0.26
N MET A 57 -8.88 5.89 -1.41
CA MET A 57 -7.51 6.02 -1.91
C MET A 57 -7.47 5.99 -3.44
N LEU A 58 -6.30 6.26 -4.02
CA LEU A 58 -6.09 6.14 -5.45
C LEU A 58 -6.05 4.68 -5.89
N ALA A 59 -6.73 4.38 -7.01
CA ALA A 59 -6.66 3.06 -7.62
C ALA A 59 -5.25 2.74 -8.12
N ARG A 60 -4.84 1.48 -7.99
CA ARG A 60 -3.55 0.98 -8.46
C ARG A 60 -3.76 -0.25 -9.35
N GLY A 61 -3.57 -0.05 -10.65
CA GLY A 61 -3.62 -1.17 -11.60
C GLY A 61 -2.37 -2.04 -11.55
N PRO A 62 -2.43 -3.28 -12.10
CA PRO A 62 -1.30 -4.20 -12.09
C PRO A 62 -0.01 -3.64 -12.67
N LEU A 63 -0.09 -2.89 -13.78
CA LEU A 63 1.09 -2.27 -14.39
C LEU A 63 1.82 -1.34 -13.41
N TYR A 64 1.06 -0.50 -12.70
CA TYR A 64 1.64 0.40 -11.70
C TYR A 64 2.32 -0.38 -10.58
N LEU A 65 1.67 -1.43 -10.07
CA LEU A 65 2.21 -2.26 -9.00
C LEU A 65 3.46 -3.04 -9.43
N TYR A 66 3.50 -3.58 -10.65
CA TYR A 66 4.70 -4.23 -11.18
C TYR A 66 5.89 -3.26 -11.29
N GLN A 67 5.65 -2.04 -11.78
CA GLN A 67 6.70 -1.02 -11.94
C GLN A 67 7.24 -0.49 -10.60
N ASN A 68 6.44 -0.53 -9.54
CA ASN A 68 6.78 -0.03 -8.21
C ASN A 68 6.84 -1.15 -7.15
N ILE A 69 7.04 -2.41 -7.55
CA ILE A 69 6.94 -3.56 -6.64
C ILE A 69 7.90 -3.47 -5.45
N GLN A 70 9.07 -2.87 -5.64
CA GLN A 70 10.09 -2.71 -4.62
C GLN A 70 9.67 -1.74 -3.49
N ASP A 71 8.73 -0.84 -3.77
CA ASP A 71 8.19 0.10 -2.80
C ASP A 71 7.32 -0.59 -1.75
N TYR A 72 6.73 -1.75 -2.10
CA TYR A 72 5.66 -2.34 -1.33
C TYR A 72 6.12 -3.38 -0.32
N ARG A 73 5.41 -3.41 0.81
CA ARG A 73 5.40 -4.50 1.79
C ARG A 73 4.02 -5.12 1.88
N VAL A 74 3.99 -6.41 2.19
CA VAL A 74 2.76 -7.18 2.37
C VAL A 74 2.80 -7.97 3.67
N ILE A 75 1.61 -8.27 4.19
CA ILE A 75 1.36 -9.34 5.16
C ILE A 75 0.48 -10.35 4.45
N THR A 76 0.88 -11.61 4.49
CA THR A 76 0.17 -12.71 3.87
C THR A 76 -0.19 -13.77 4.90
N VAL A 77 -1.24 -14.53 4.61
CA VAL A 77 -1.63 -15.72 5.35
C VAL A 77 -1.90 -16.85 4.37
N GLU A 78 -1.78 -18.09 4.84
CA GLU A 78 -2.14 -19.26 4.04
C GLU A 78 -3.62 -19.59 4.25
N ILE A 79 -4.38 -19.71 3.16
CA ILE A 79 -5.79 -20.10 3.15
C ILE A 79 -5.94 -21.15 2.06
N ASP A 80 -6.40 -22.34 2.43
CA ASP A 80 -6.60 -23.47 1.51
C ASP A 80 -5.38 -23.76 0.61
N GLY A 81 -4.16 -23.68 1.21
CA GLY A 81 -2.90 -23.91 0.51
C GLY A 81 -2.45 -22.77 -0.41
N ASN A 82 -3.11 -21.60 -0.36
CA ASN A 82 -2.73 -20.42 -1.14
C ASN A 82 -2.28 -19.28 -0.22
N GLU A 83 -1.22 -18.59 -0.62
CA GLU A 83 -0.77 -17.38 0.06
C GLU A 83 -1.66 -16.20 -0.33
N VAL A 84 -2.38 -15.62 0.63
CA VAL A 84 -3.33 -14.52 0.45
C VAL A 84 -2.80 -13.24 1.08
N VAL A 85 -2.77 -12.15 0.32
CA VAL A 85 -2.42 -10.82 0.83
C VAL A 85 -3.57 -10.27 1.66
N ILE A 86 -3.32 -10.02 2.95
CA ILE A 86 -4.30 -9.47 3.90
C ILE A 86 -4.02 -8.03 4.30
N ALA A 87 -2.80 -7.55 4.08
CA ALA A 87 -2.45 -6.14 4.23
C ALA A 87 -1.29 -5.78 3.29
N CYS A 88 -1.26 -4.54 2.85
CA CYS A 88 -0.15 -3.99 2.07
C CYS A 88 0.03 -2.50 2.35
N GLY A 89 1.18 -1.96 1.92
CA GLY A 89 1.48 -0.55 1.91
C GLY A 89 2.76 -0.29 1.14
N GLY A 90 2.94 0.93 0.63
CA GLY A 90 4.11 1.32 -0.14
C GLY A 90 4.88 2.48 0.48
N LEU A 91 6.20 2.48 0.32
CA LEU A 91 7.10 3.59 0.61
C LEU A 91 7.72 4.06 -0.70
N HIS A 92 7.37 5.24 -1.16
CA HIS A 92 7.88 5.82 -2.40
C HIS A 92 8.83 6.97 -2.14
N VAL A 93 10.05 6.89 -2.67
CA VAL A 93 11.01 7.99 -2.55
C VAL A 93 10.61 9.12 -3.49
N LEU A 94 10.41 10.32 -2.91
CA LEU A 94 10.04 11.51 -3.67
C LEU A 94 11.26 12.40 -3.95
N TRP A 95 12.18 12.53 -2.99
CA TRP A 95 13.37 13.34 -3.07
C TRP A 95 14.47 12.80 -2.16
N GLU A 96 15.65 13.42 -2.16
CA GLU A 96 16.85 12.99 -1.42
C GLU A 96 16.62 12.73 0.09
N ASP A 97 15.67 13.44 0.70
CA ASP A 97 15.37 13.35 2.14
C ASP A 97 13.90 13.04 2.44
N LEU A 98 13.06 12.84 1.40
CA LEU A 98 11.61 12.73 1.51
C LEU A 98 11.07 11.45 0.86
N ALA A 99 10.37 10.65 1.64
CA ALA A 99 9.60 9.51 1.15
C ALA A 99 8.12 9.62 1.52
N GLU A 100 7.26 8.95 0.77
CA GLU A 100 5.81 8.92 0.96
C GLU A 100 5.35 7.52 1.37
N VAL A 101 4.63 7.41 2.49
CA VAL A 101 3.82 6.23 2.81
C VAL A 101 2.47 6.36 2.09
N ARG A 102 2.15 5.38 1.25
CA ARG A 102 0.93 5.39 0.43
C ARG A 102 0.32 4.01 0.26
N SER A 103 -0.94 3.98 -0.19
CA SER A 103 -1.67 2.75 -0.50
C SER A 103 -1.68 1.73 0.66
N VAL A 104 -1.79 2.23 1.91
CA VAL A 104 -1.91 1.36 3.09
C VAL A 104 -3.32 0.79 3.12
N ALA A 105 -3.44 -0.51 2.91
CA ALA A 105 -4.69 -1.23 2.87
C ALA A 105 -4.63 -2.47 3.75
N VAL A 106 -5.72 -2.73 4.49
CA VAL A 106 -5.91 -3.91 5.34
C VAL A 106 -7.24 -4.52 4.97
N HIS A 107 -7.29 -5.84 4.82
CA HIS A 107 -8.53 -6.55 4.49
C HIS A 107 -9.69 -6.13 5.42
N PRO A 108 -10.87 -5.77 4.91
CA PRO A 108 -11.96 -5.19 5.72
C PRO A 108 -12.35 -6.02 6.94
N ALA A 109 -12.37 -7.35 6.81
CA ALA A 109 -12.68 -8.26 7.92
C ALA A 109 -11.62 -8.25 9.04
N LEU A 110 -10.44 -7.66 8.80
CA LEU A 110 -9.31 -7.61 9.72
C LEU A 110 -9.00 -6.18 10.18
N HIS A 111 -9.92 -5.24 9.98
CA HIS A 111 -9.76 -3.90 10.53
C HIS A 111 -9.62 -3.94 12.05
N ARG A 112 -8.84 -3.00 12.61
CA ARG A 112 -8.53 -2.87 14.05
C ARG A 112 -7.74 -4.05 14.65
N SER A 113 -7.19 -4.94 13.84
CA SER A 113 -6.32 -6.06 14.27
C SER A 113 -4.86 -5.67 14.49
N GLY A 114 -4.47 -4.42 14.20
CA GLY A 114 -3.08 -3.95 14.32
C GLY A 114 -2.26 -4.11 13.03
N LEU A 115 -2.77 -4.76 11.98
CA LEU A 115 -2.03 -5.00 10.73
C LEU A 115 -1.54 -3.72 10.06
N GLY A 116 -2.36 -2.67 10.05
CA GLY A 116 -1.96 -1.36 9.52
C GLY A 116 -0.74 -0.78 10.25
N ARG A 117 -0.68 -0.93 11.58
CA ARG A 117 0.47 -0.51 12.38
C ARG A 117 1.73 -1.31 12.04
N ILE A 118 1.62 -2.61 11.84
CA ILE A 118 2.75 -3.47 11.45
C ILE A 118 3.29 -3.02 10.10
N ILE A 119 2.43 -2.80 9.10
CA ILE A 119 2.83 -2.32 7.77
C ILE A 119 3.53 -0.96 7.86
N VAL A 120 2.89 0.04 8.48
CA VAL A 120 3.44 1.41 8.49
C VAL A 120 4.74 1.48 9.28
N ASN A 121 4.86 0.76 10.41
CA ASN A 121 6.13 0.70 11.14
C ASN A 121 7.25 0.10 10.28
N ALA A 122 6.97 -0.95 9.53
CA ALA A 122 7.96 -1.55 8.64
C ALA A 122 8.36 -0.60 7.48
N LEU A 123 7.43 0.20 6.96
CA LEU A 123 7.73 1.23 5.96
C LEU A 123 8.55 2.39 6.56
N ILE A 124 8.30 2.76 7.81
CA ILE A 124 9.11 3.74 8.55
C ILE A 124 10.55 3.22 8.73
N GLU A 125 10.73 1.95 9.07
CA GLU A 125 12.07 1.34 9.17
C GLU A 125 12.77 1.27 7.79
N ASP A 126 12.02 0.96 6.72
CA ASP A 126 12.57 1.03 5.36
C ASP A 126 13.03 2.46 5.03
N ALA A 127 12.25 3.48 5.40
CA ALA A 127 12.61 4.89 5.17
C ALA A 127 13.91 5.26 5.89
N ARG A 128 14.07 4.84 7.15
CA ARG A 128 15.34 5.02 7.89
C ARG A 128 16.50 4.31 7.23
N HIS A 129 16.28 3.09 6.79
CA HIS A 129 17.31 2.24 6.17
C HIS A 129 17.84 2.85 4.87
N ILE A 130 16.97 3.46 4.05
CA ILE A 130 17.38 4.14 2.81
C ILE A 130 17.91 5.56 3.03
N GLY A 131 17.92 6.06 4.28
CA GLY A 131 18.45 7.38 4.64
C GLY A 131 17.50 8.55 4.41
N ALA A 132 16.19 8.32 4.28
CA ALA A 132 15.21 9.40 4.23
C ALA A 132 15.18 10.16 5.57
N GLY A 133 15.25 11.50 5.53
CA GLY A 133 15.19 12.33 6.74
C GLY A 133 13.76 12.52 7.26
N ARG A 134 12.77 12.31 6.40
CA ARG A 134 11.36 12.49 6.72
C ARG A 134 10.45 11.63 5.85
N VAL A 135 9.30 11.27 6.43
CA VAL A 135 8.26 10.49 5.75
C VAL A 135 6.96 11.26 5.80
N PHE A 136 6.29 11.34 4.69
CA PHE A 136 5.05 12.07 4.51
C PHE A 136 3.92 11.11 4.09
N THR A 137 2.67 11.50 4.32
CA THR A 137 1.47 10.84 3.80
C THR A 137 0.31 11.82 3.67
N PHE A 138 -0.57 11.60 2.69
CA PHE A 138 -1.94 12.11 2.72
C PHE A 138 -2.88 11.01 3.24
N THR A 139 -3.81 11.37 4.13
CA THR A 139 -4.64 10.36 4.80
C THR A 139 -6.02 10.87 5.20
N LEU A 140 -7.02 9.97 5.18
CA LEU A 140 -8.33 10.14 5.80
C LEU A 140 -8.37 9.62 7.24
N ALA A 141 -7.25 9.08 7.77
CA ALA A 141 -7.15 8.52 9.12
C ALA A 141 -6.04 9.21 9.93
N PRO A 142 -6.13 10.53 10.19
CA PRO A 142 -5.05 11.28 10.83
C PRO A 142 -4.74 10.78 12.25
N GLU A 143 -5.73 10.34 13.03
CA GLU A 143 -5.50 9.81 14.38
C GLU A 143 -4.64 8.53 14.34
N PHE A 144 -4.82 7.68 13.33
CA PHE A 144 -4.01 6.50 13.17
C PHE A 144 -2.53 6.87 12.96
N PHE A 145 -2.23 7.77 12.04
CA PHE A 145 -0.86 8.21 11.76
C PHE A 145 -0.28 9.03 12.92
N ALA A 146 -1.09 9.85 13.61
CA ALA A 146 -0.65 10.55 14.82
C ALA A 146 -0.19 9.56 15.91
N SER A 147 -0.88 8.42 16.05
CA SER A 147 -0.49 7.35 17.00
C SER A 147 0.84 6.67 16.64
N LEU A 148 1.37 6.92 15.44
CA LEU A 148 2.65 6.44 14.92
C LEU A 148 3.73 7.55 14.91
N GLY A 149 3.42 8.73 15.47
CA GLY A 149 4.35 9.84 15.61
C GLY A 149 4.31 10.86 14.48
N PHE A 150 3.44 10.70 13.49
CA PHE A 150 3.24 11.70 12.45
C PHE A 150 2.54 12.93 13.03
N LYS A 151 2.90 14.10 12.52
CA LYS A 151 2.28 15.39 12.85
C LYS A 151 1.60 15.97 11.62
N THR A 152 0.44 16.58 11.81
CA THR A 152 -0.24 17.33 10.76
C THR A 152 0.66 18.46 10.25
N VAL A 153 0.69 18.62 8.93
CA VAL A 153 1.42 19.70 8.26
C VAL A 153 0.47 20.51 7.39
N ASP A 154 0.75 21.80 7.29
CA ASP A 154 0.01 22.66 6.38
C ASP A 154 0.36 22.27 4.94
N ARG A 155 -0.68 22.01 4.14
CA ARG A 155 -0.57 21.61 2.75
C ARG A 155 0.18 22.63 1.90
N ASP A 156 -0.01 23.91 2.19
CA ASP A 156 0.62 25.03 1.46
C ASP A 156 2.13 25.13 1.71
N THR A 157 2.63 24.47 2.75
CA THR A 157 4.07 24.39 3.06
C THR A 157 4.78 23.21 2.43
N LEU A 158 4.03 22.29 1.79
CA LEU A 158 4.59 21.09 1.19
C LEU A 158 5.29 21.40 -0.14
N SER A 159 6.39 20.70 -0.38
CA SER A 159 7.11 20.77 -1.66
C SER A 159 6.19 20.42 -2.84
N PRO A 160 6.30 21.12 -3.98
CA PRO A 160 5.52 20.80 -5.18
C PRO A 160 5.60 19.33 -5.63
N ILE A 161 6.67 18.63 -5.29
CA ILE A 161 6.88 17.23 -5.70
C ILE A 161 5.83 16.27 -5.10
N VAL A 162 5.26 16.58 -3.92
CA VAL A 162 4.23 15.75 -3.29
C VAL A 162 2.91 15.77 -4.07
N TRP A 163 2.71 16.76 -4.92
CA TRP A 163 1.48 16.94 -5.70
C TRP A 163 1.45 16.15 -7.02
N ALA A 164 2.54 15.48 -7.38
CA ALA A 164 2.64 14.78 -8.66
C ALA A 164 1.56 13.70 -8.86
N GLU A 165 1.22 12.96 -7.80
CA GLU A 165 0.12 11.99 -7.80
C GLU A 165 -1.25 12.65 -7.59
N CYS A 166 -1.31 13.66 -6.71
CA CYS A 166 -2.55 14.39 -6.41
C CYS A 166 -3.13 15.08 -7.64
N SER A 167 -2.29 15.56 -8.55
CA SER A 167 -2.74 16.20 -9.80
C SER A 167 -3.59 15.27 -10.69
N LYS A 168 -3.46 13.95 -10.51
CA LYS A 168 -4.22 12.91 -11.22
C LYS A 168 -5.47 12.45 -10.44
N CYS A 169 -5.64 12.92 -9.19
CA CYS A 169 -6.70 12.49 -8.31
C CYS A 169 -8.04 13.15 -8.69
N PRO A 170 -9.13 12.37 -8.85
CA PRO A 170 -10.46 12.95 -9.11
C PRO A 170 -10.95 13.92 -8.02
N LYS A 171 -10.43 13.77 -6.79
CA LYS A 171 -10.75 14.64 -5.64
C LYS A 171 -9.82 15.84 -5.48
N PHE A 172 -8.89 16.10 -6.40
CA PHE A 172 -7.85 17.13 -6.25
C PHE A 172 -8.37 18.47 -5.72
N TYR A 173 -9.43 19.00 -6.34
CA TYR A 173 -10.04 20.30 -5.97
C TYR A 173 -10.94 20.25 -4.71
N LYS A 174 -11.29 19.08 -4.23
CA LYS A 174 -12.14 18.84 -3.05
C LYS A 174 -11.55 17.75 -2.17
N CYS A 175 -10.22 17.72 -2.06
CA CYS A 175 -9.52 16.73 -1.28
C CYS A 175 -9.79 16.94 0.21
N ASP A 176 -10.19 15.86 0.86
CA ASP A 176 -10.53 15.75 2.28
C ASP A 176 -9.41 15.09 3.11
N GLU A 177 -8.30 14.70 2.46
CA GLU A 177 -7.16 14.11 3.14
C GLU A 177 -6.34 15.16 3.90
N VAL A 178 -5.76 14.74 5.02
CA VAL A 178 -4.85 15.53 5.85
C VAL A 178 -3.41 15.16 5.49
N GLY A 179 -2.57 16.18 5.25
CA GLY A 179 -1.13 15.99 5.11
C GLY A 179 -0.47 15.76 6.45
N MET A 180 0.33 14.71 6.57
CA MET A 180 1.04 14.39 7.80
C MET A 180 2.50 14.05 7.53
N MET A 181 3.40 14.39 8.46
CA MET A 181 4.85 14.24 8.35
C MET A 181 5.43 13.62 9.61
N LEU A 182 6.36 12.69 9.43
CA LEU A 182 7.24 12.16 10.46
C LEU A 182 8.67 12.56 10.12
N HIS A 183 9.40 13.14 11.09
CA HIS A 183 10.84 13.46 10.99
C HIS A 183 11.64 12.44 11.81
N PHE A 184 12.82 12.08 11.32
CA PHE A 184 13.76 11.18 12.00
C PHE A 184 14.83 11.96 12.75
#